data_88e47a6dfd62e1685154d140abe4422c
#
_entry.id   88e47a6dfd62e1685154d140abe4422c
#
_cell.length_a   1.000
_cell.length_b   1.000
_cell.length_c   1.000
_cell.angle_alpha   90.00
_cell.angle_beta   90.00
_cell.angle_gamma   90.00
#
_symmetry.space_group_name_H-M   'P 1'
#
loop_
_entity.id
_entity.type
_entity.pdbx_description
1 polymer ?
#
loop_
_entity_poly.entity_id
_entity_poly.type
_entity_poly.pdbx_seq_one_letter_code
_entity_poly.pdbx_strand_id
1 'polypeptide(L)'
;MKKCFFALVLPLALLLTACGREPRPAALLLGQAADLNESEPLLVIDGQNIPAWEYLYWLALDCRQMEERCEAAGEPVDWTAPLSEGGTPEDLVKADALADTALYAAVGTWAAAYGCTLTDAERNALPERHYAYLTLEQGRHLTETGVQYAKLYALYETPGSALAPTESELTLFEQQTAPLTAERLLIPFGSDREAARQKAAELFAHLNTAADPSAAFDALLAETGGASLEEADWTPSLQDAAAALEPGQFSGIIETENGFVILRRLPADRDALREAYFDSLLQGAADASEIRVTSAYETLRPAAFWTALKQASG
;
A
#
# COMPACT_ATOMS: atom_id res chain seq x y z
N MET A 1 -2.19 20.70 -9.05
CA MET A 1 -3.09 19.55 -8.91
C MET A 1 -2.18 18.37 -8.64
N LYS A 2 -2.03 18.02 -7.37
CA LYS A 2 -1.09 16.97 -6.91
C LYS A 2 -1.74 15.61 -7.17
N LYS A 3 -1.05 14.78 -7.93
CA LYS A 3 -1.39 13.37 -8.08
C LYS A 3 -1.12 12.71 -6.73
N CYS A 4 -2.15 12.45 -5.95
CA CYS A 4 -2.06 11.49 -4.86
C CYS A 4 -1.96 10.11 -5.51
N PHE A 5 -0.73 9.67 -5.73
CA PHE A 5 -0.44 8.26 -5.87
C PHE A 5 -0.68 7.65 -4.48
N PHE A 6 -1.88 7.17 -4.24
CA PHE A 6 -2.09 6.21 -3.18
C PHE A 6 -1.40 4.93 -3.65
N ALA A 7 -0.20 4.71 -3.14
CA ALA A 7 0.37 3.39 -3.12
C ALA A 7 -0.65 2.51 -2.36
N LEU A 8 -1.31 1.63 -3.09
CA LEU A 8 -2.09 0.55 -2.51
C LEU A 8 -1.06 -0.39 -1.87
N VAL A 9 -0.62 -0.04 -0.66
CA VAL A 9 0.10 -0.99 0.19
C VAL A 9 -0.96 -2.02 0.55
N LEU A 10 -0.91 -3.15 -0.13
CA LEU A 10 -1.72 -4.30 0.20
C LEU A 10 -1.34 -4.72 1.63
N PRO A 11 -2.17 -4.52 2.64
CA PRO A 11 -1.90 -5.13 3.93
C PRO A 11 -2.31 -6.60 3.83
N LEU A 12 -1.45 -7.43 3.26
CA LEU A 12 -1.58 -8.89 3.37
C LEU A 12 -1.60 -9.33 4.86
N ALA A 13 -1.34 -8.40 5.78
CA ALA A 13 -1.22 -8.63 7.21
C ALA A 13 -2.49 -8.34 8.05
N LEU A 14 -3.58 -7.78 7.49
CA LEU A 14 -4.71 -7.30 8.29
C LEU A 14 -5.99 -8.14 8.13
N LEU A 15 -5.91 -9.45 8.43
CA LEU A 15 -7.11 -10.25 8.66
C LEU A 15 -7.15 -10.83 10.08
N LEU A 16 -6.89 -10.01 11.09
CA LEU A 16 -7.00 -10.40 12.50
C LEU A 16 -7.96 -9.50 13.26
N THR A 17 -9.27 -9.62 13.01
CA THR A 17 -10.28 -9.37 14.06
C THR A 17 -11.56 -10.13 13.73
N ALA A 18 -11.62 -11.39 14.16
CA ALA A 18 -12.90 -12.08 14.29
C ALA A 18 -13.41 -11.85 15.71
N CYS A 19 -14.33 -10.91 15.91
CA CYS A 19 -15.19 -10.88 17.08
C CYS A 19 -16.29 -11.92 16.95
N GLY A 20 -16.33 -12.81 17.93
CA GLY A 20 -17.17 -13.98 18.09
C GLY A 20 -18.66 -13.84 17.77
N ARG A 21 -19.03 -14.41 16.64
CA ARG A 21 -20.35 -14.96 16.37
C ARG A 21 -20.07 -16.19 15.51
N GLU A 22 -20.64 -17.34 15.88
CA GLU A 22 -20.49 -18.54 15.05
C GLU A 22 -20.91 -18.20 13.62
N PRO A 23 -20.02 -18.33 12.62
CA PRO A 23 -20.39 -18.05 11.25
C PRO A 23 -21.43 -19.09 10.81
N ARG A 24 -22.57 -18.60 10.31
CA ARG A 24 -23.43 -19.41 9.45
C ARG A 24 -22.57 -19.99 8.34
N PRO A 25 -22.76 -21.23 7.89
CA PRO A 25 -22.02 -21.76 6.77
C PRO A 25 -22.16 -20.77 5.61
N ALA A 26 -21.03 -20.23 5.15
CA ALA A 26 -20.93 -19.27 4.05
C ALA A 26 -21.17 -19.99 2.69
N ALA A 27 -22.25 -20.76 2.63
CA ALA A 27 -22.59 -21.52 1.45
C ALA A 27 -23.10 -20.57 0.38
N LEU A 28 -22.28 -20.29 -0.64
CA LEU A 28 -22.70 -19.67 -1.91
C LEU A 28 -23.26 -18.23 -1.80
N LEU A 29 -22.91 -17.49 -0.70
CA LEU A 29 -23.47 -16.14 -0.48
C LEU A 29 -23.10 -15.15 -1.59
N LEU A 30 -21.88 -15.22 -2.10
CA LEU A 30 -21.38 -14.32 -3.14
C LEU A 30 -22.13 -14.52 -4.45
N GLY A 31 -22.26 -15.77 -4.90
CA GLY A 31 -23.00 -16.10 -6.11
C GLY A 31 -24.49 -15.76 -6.01
N GLN A 32 -25.12 -16.03 -4.86
CA GLN A 32 -26.52 -15.66 -4.63
C GLN A 32 -26.73 -14.15 -4.68
N ALA A 33 -25.83 -13.36 -4.08
CA ALA A 33 -25.92 -11.91 -4.08
C ALA A 33 -25.69 -11.30 -5.47
N ALA A 34 -24.90 -11.96 -6.33
CA ALA A 34 -24.61 -11.55 -7.69
C ALA A 34 -25.57 -12.13 -8.74
N ASP A 35 -26.45 -13.06 -8.36
CA ASP A 35 -27.26 -13.90 -9.27
C ASP A 35 -26.38 -14.64 -10.30
N LEU A 36 -25.26 -15.21 -9.83
CA LEU A 36 -24.30 -15.93 -10.64
C LEU A 36 -23.98 -17.31 -10.05
N ASN A 37 -23.56 -18.25 -10.91
CA ASN A 37 -22.91 -19.46 -10.45
C ASN A 37 -21.45 -19.12 -10.09
N GLU A 38 -21.14 -19.09 -8.80
CA GLU A 38 -19.85 -18.66 -8.29
C GLU A 38 -18.66 -19.54 -8.66
N SER A 39 -18.92 -20.78 -9.13
CA SER A 39 -17.89 -21.71 -9.60
C SER A 39 -17.58 -21.55 -11.10
N GLU A 40 -18.43 -20.83 -11.85
CA GLU A 40 -18.16 -20.58 -13.26
C GLU A 40 -17.14 -19.43 -13.45
N PRO A 41 -16.36 -19.48 -14.53
CA PRO A 41 -15.41 -18.41 -14.82
C PRO A 41 -16.13 -17.08 -15.07
N LEU A 42 -15.72 -16.04 -14.34
CA LEU A 42 -16.16 -14.66 -14.57
C LEU A 42 -15.11 -13.88 -15.39
N LEU A 43 -13.85 -14.24 -15.20
CA LEU A 43 -12.69 -13.65 -15.87
C LEU A 43 -11.79 -14.73 -16.44
N VAL A 44 -10.98 -14.38 -17.43
CA VAL A 44 -9.83 -15.17 -17.87
C VAL A 44 -8.61 -14.26 -17.81
N ILE A 45 -7.63 -14.62 -16.99
CA ILE A 45 -6.38 -13.86 -16.80
C ILE A 45 -5.22 -14.73 -17.26
N ASP A 46 -4.46 -14.29 -18.28
CA ASP A 46 -3.35 -15.04 -18.90
C ASP A 46 -3.74 -16.47 -19.29
N GLY A 47 -4.97 -16.65 -19.78
CA GLY A 47 -5.52 -17.94 -20.16
C GLY A 47 -6.02 -18.81 -19.00
N GLN A 48 -5.92 -18.37 -17.75
CA GLN A 48 -6.47 -19.07 -16.59
C GLN A 48 -7.89 -18.60 -16.32
N ASN A 49 -8.80 -19.55 -16.13
CA ASN A 49 -10.16 -19.28 -15.75
C ASN A 49 -10.24 -18.88 -14.27
N ILE A 50 -10.73 -17.70 -13.98
CA ILE A 50 -10.95 -17.21 -12.61
C ILE A 50 -12.44 -17.39 -12.29
N PRO A 51 -12.78 -18.21 -11.28
CA PRO A 51 -14.17 -18.43 -10.88
C PRO A 51 -14.79 -17.15 -10.29
N ALA A 52 -16.11 -17.02 -10.44
CA ALA A 52 -16.81 -15.81 -10.04
C ALA A 52 -16.63 -15.48 -8.56
N TRP A 53 -16.58 -16.50 -7.68
CA TRP A 53 -16.41 -16.27 -6.24
C TRP A 53 -15.13 -15.49 -5.89
N GLU A 54 -14.04 -15.69 -6.63
CA GLU A 54 -12.76 -15.04 -6.36
C GLU A 54 -12.84 -13.55 -6.62
N TYR A 55 -13.36 -13.16 -7.78
CA TYR A 55 -13.59 -11.74 -8.08
C TYR A 55 -14.64 -11.12 -7.14
N LEU A 56 -15.76 -11.82 -6.89
CA LEU A 56 -16.84 -11.32 -6.04
C LEU A 56 -16.39 -11.14 -4.57
N TYR A 57 -15.41 -11.91 -4.12
CA TYR A 57 -14.80 -11.73 -2.82
C TYR A 57 -14.09 -10.38 -2.71
N TRP A 58 -13.23 -10.05 -3.67
CA TRP A 58 -12.56 -8.75 -3.72
C TRP A 58 -13.57 -7.63 -3.86
N LEU A 59 -14.53 -7.76 -4.76
CA LEU A 59 -15.59 -6.76 -4.92
C LEU A 59 -16.36 -6.51 -3.60
N ALA A 60 -16.62 -7.55 -2.80
CA ALA A 60 -17.27 -7.38 -1.50
C ALA A 60 -16.38 -6.62 -0.50
N LEU A 61 -15.06 -6.85 -0.52
CA LEU A 61 -14.13 -6.13 0.33
C LEU A 61 -14.03 -4.65 -0.07
N ASP A 62 -13.95 -4.34 -1.37
CA ASP A 62 -13.85 -2.98 -1.88
C ASP A 62 -15.15 -2.19 -1.65
N CYS A 63 -16.30 -2.82 -1.85
CA CYS A 63 -17.58 -2.21 -1.49
C CYS A 63 -17.67 -1.86 0.00
N ARG A 64 -17.23 -2.77 0.86
CA ARG A 64 -17.18 -2.52 2.31
C ARG A 64 -16.22 -1.38 2.64
N GLN A 65 -15.01 -1.38 2.09
CA GLN A 65 -14.04 -0.33 2.34
C GLN A 65 -14.52 1.05 1.84
N MET A 66 -15.21 1.08 0.70
CA MET A 66 -15.84 2.30 0.19
C MET A 66 -16.91 2.82 1.16
N GLU A 67 -17.76 1.93 1.70
CA GLU A 67 -18.79 2.29 2.67
C GLU A 67 -18.17 2.82 3.96
N GLU A 68 -17.19 2.11 4.53
CA GLU A 68 -16.47 2.51 5.75
C GLU A 68 -15.78 3.88 5.59
N ARG A 69 -15.19 4.17 4.44
CA ARG A 69 -14.56 5.48 4.14
C ARG A 69 -15.59 6.61 4.10
N CYS A 70 -16.73 6.39 3.45
CA CYS A 70 -17.79 7.38 3.37
C CYS A 70 -18.44 7.62 4.74
N GLU A 71 -18.71 6.56 5.51
CA GLU A 71 -19.23 6.66 6.87
C GLU A 71 -18.28 7.45 7.80
N ALA A 72 -16.96 7.23 7.68
CA ALA A 72 -15.96 7.99 8.43
C ALA A 72 -15.95 9.49 8.05
N ALA A 73 -16.34 9.83 6.82
CA ALA A 73 -16.56 11.20 6.36
C ALA A 73 -17.93 11.77 6.78
N GLY A 74 -18.81 10.96 7.37
CA GLY A 74 -20.14 11.36 7.84
C GLY A 74 -21.24 11.31 6.78
N GLU A 75 -20.98 10.70 5.63
CA GLU A 75 -21.93 10.62 4.51
C GLU A 75 -22.11 9.17 4.05
N PRO A 76 -23.33 8.73 3.67
CA PRO A 76 -23.50 7.42 3.04
C PRO A 76 -22.93 7.43 1.62
N VAL A 77 -22.55 6.26 1.11
CA VAL A 77 -22.07 6.13 -0.28
C VAL A 77 -23.19 6.43 -1.26
N ASP A 78 -22.97 7.42 -2.12
CA ASP A 78 -23.74 7.58 -3.36
C ASP A 78 -23.01 6.86 -4.50
N TRP A 79 -23.42 5.63 -4.76
CA TRP A 79 -22.81 4.77 -5.77
C TRP A 79 -22.81 5.32 -7.19
N THR A 80 -23.67 6.32 -7.46
CA THR A 80 -23.86 6.92 -8.79
C THR A 80 -23.25 8.32 -8.92
N ALA A 81 -22.73 8.88 -7.83
CA ALA A 81 -22.12 10.21 -7.85
C ALA A 81 -20.87 10.23 -8.74
N PRO A 82 -20.69 11.28 -9.56
CA PRO A 82 -19.48 11.40 -10.36
C PRO A 82 -18.26 11.69 -9.45
N LEU A 83 -17.16 10.94 -9.66
CA LEU A 83 -15.89 11.16 -8.98
C LEU A 83 -15.09 12.26 -9.70
N SER A 84 -14.22 12.95 -8.95
CA SER A 84 -13.36 14.03 -9.47
C SER A 84 -12.41 13.58 -10.59
N GLU A 85 -12.02 12.31 -10.58
CA GLU A 85 -11.12 11.70 -11.58
C GLU A 85 -11.89 10.99 -12.72
N GLY A 86 -13.21 11.06 -12.70
CA GLY A 86 -14.11 10.42 -13.65
C GLY A 86 -14.67 9.07 -13.14
N GLY A 87 -15.75 8.61 -13.77
CA GLY A 87 -16.46 7.41 -13.30
C GLY A 87 -17.31 7.64 -12.06
N THR A 88 -17.73 6.55 -11.45
CA THR A 88 -18.56 6.52 -10.23
C THR A 88 -17.90 5.62 -9.17
N PRO A 89 -18.37 5.62 -7.89
CA PRO A 89 -17.91 4.64 -6.90
C PRO A 89 -18.15 3.18 -7.34
N GLU A 90 -19.23 2.88 -8.09
CA GLU A 90 -19.42 1.55 -8.68
C GLU A 90 -18.30 1.18 -9.66
N ASP A 91 -17.90 2.12 -10.53
CA ASP A 91 -16.83 1.88 -11.50
C ASP A 91 -15.48 1.67 -10.80
N LEU A 92 -15.22 2.46 -9.75
CA LEU A 92 -13.99 2.38 -8.98
C LEU A 92 -13.84 1.02 -8.29
N VAL A 93 -14.82 0.61 -7.46
CA VAL A 93 -14.74 -0.69 -6.75
C VAL A 93 -14.72 -1.88 -7.72
N LYS A 94 -15.33 -1.74 -8.90
CA LYS A 94 -15.29 -2.77 -9.94
C LYS A 94 -13.90 -2.90 -10.56
N ALA A 95 -13.20 -1.78 -10.74
CA ALA A 95 -11.84 -1.74 -11.23
C ALA A 95 -10.84 -2.22 -10.17
N ASP A 96 -10.99 -1.80 -8.92
CA ASP A 96 -10.14 -2.20 -7.80
C ASP A 96 -10.21 -3.72 -7.60
N ALA A 97 -11.42 -4.30 -7.55
CA ALA A 97 -11.61 -5.75 -7.46
C ALA A 97 -10.98 -6.53 -8.62
N LEU A 98 -10.98 -5.95 -9.83
CA LEU A 98 -10.31 -6.56 -10.98
C LEU A 98 -8.80 -6.54 -10.82
N ALA A 99 -8.24 -5.44 -10.33
CA ALA A 99 -6.81 -5.29 -10.06
C ALA A 99 -6.35 -6.26 -8.97
N ASP A 100 -7.10 -6.39 -7.86
CA ASP A 100 -6.81 -7.34 -6.79
C ASP A 100 -6.86 -8.79 -7.29
N THR A 101 -7.87 -9.13 -8.08
CA THR A 101 -7.97 -10.46 -8.69
C THR A 101 -6.77 -10.75 -9.61
N ALA A 102 -6.35 -9.77 -10.42
CA ALA A 102 -5.19 -9.92 -11.30
C ALA A 102 -3.89 -10.07 -10.52
N LEU A 103 -3.73 -9.34 -9.42
CA LEU A 103 -2.57 -9.46 -8.55
C LEU A 103 -2.48 -10.85 -7.91
N TYR A 104 -3.59 -11.41 -7.43
CA TYR A 104 -3.63 -12.76 -6.90
C TYR A 104 -3.31 -13.82 -7.97
N ALA A 105 -3.82 -13.66 -9.19
CA ALA A 105 -3.47 -14.52 -10.31
C ALA A 105 -1.97 -14.43 -10.66
N ALA A 106 -1.39 -13.22 -10.62
CA ALA A 106 0.05 -13.01 -10.84
C ALA A 106 0.92 -13.74 -9.80
N VAL A 107 0.52 -13.72 -8.52
CA VAL A 107 1.22 -14.51 -7.47
C VAL A 107 1.23 -15.99 -7.80
N GLY A 108 0.10 -16.58 -8.20
CA GLY A 108 0.02 -17.99 -8.61
C GLY A 108 0.90 -18.30 -9.82
N THR A 109 0.88 -17.44 -10.83
CA THR A 109 1.70 -17.54 -12.05
C THR A 109 3.19 -17.50 -11.71
N TRP A 110 3.62 -16.55 -10.88
CA TRP A 110 5.01 -16.45 -10.45
C TRP A 110 5.41 -17.61 -9.56
N ALA A 111 4.55 -18.06 -8.64
CA ALA A 111 4.83 -19.22 -7.82
C ALA A 111 5.10 -20.47 -8.66
N ALA A 112 4.35 -20.68 -9.73
CA ALA A 112 4.61 -21.76 -10.68
C ALA A 112 5.91 -21.56 -11.44
N ALA A 113 6.19 -20.34 -11.94
CA ALA A 113 7.39 -20.02 -12.73
C ALA A 113 8.68 -20.16 -11.91
N TYR A 114 8.66 -19.79 -10.63
CA TYR A 114 9.83 -19.79 -9.75
C TYR A 114 9.90 -20.99 -8.79
N GLY A 115 9.03 -22.00 -8.96
CA GLY A 115 9.03 -23.20 -8.12
C GLY A 115 8.61 -22.98 -6.66
N CYS A 116 7.83 -21.93 -6.43
CA CYS A 116 7.29 -21.54 -5.10
C CYS A 116 5.88 -22.10 -4.81
N THR A 117 5.40 -23.05 -5.62
CA THR A 117 4.14 -23.75 -5.36
C THR A 117 4.22 -24.58 -4.07
N LEU A 118 3.08 -24.87 -3.47
CA LEU A 118 3.03 -25.73 -2.28
C LEU A 118 3.11 -27.21 -2.67
N THR A 119 3.87 -27.96 -1.90
CA THR A 119 3.80 -29.43 -1.89
C THR A 119 2.48 -29.90 -1.27
N ASP A 120 2.10 -31.17 -1.51
CA ASP A 120 0.90 -31.75 -0.87
C ASP A 120 1.00 -31.76 0.65
N ALA A 121 2.20 -31.96 1.20
CA ALA A 121 2.43 -31.92 2.63
C ALA A 121 2.20 -30.52 3.22
N GLU A 122 2.72 -29.47 2.56
CA GLU A 122 2.51 -28.08 2.96
C GLU A 122 1.03 -27.70 2.83
N ARG A 123 0.40 -28.10 1.72
CA ARG A 123 -1.02 -27.85 1.48
C ARG A 123 -1.90 -28.49 2.56
N ASN A 124 -1.57 -29.70 3.01
CA ASN A 124 -2.28 -30.39 4.08
C ASN A 124 -1.99 -29.81 5.47
N ALA A 125 -0.88 -29.10 5.64
CA ALA A 125 -0.51 -28.44 6.89
C ALA A 125 -1.02 -26.99 7.00
N LEU A 126 -1.71 -26.48 5.97
CA LEU A 126 -2.26 -25.13 6.02
C LEU A 126 -3.24 -25.00 7.19
N PRO A 127 -3.18 -23.89 7.95
CA PRO A 127 -4.16 -23.61 8.99
C PRO A 127 -5.54 -23.40 8.37
N GLU A 128 -6.56 -23.92 9.04
CA GLU A 128 -7.94 -23.61 8.69
C GLU A 128 -8.22 -22.14 9.06
N ARG A 129 -8.53 -21.33 8.05
CA ARG A 129 -8.87 -19.91 8.21
C ARG A 129 -10.26 -19.63 7.68
N HIS A 130 -11.03 -18.89 8.47
CA HIS A 130 -12.34 -18.42 8.07
C HIS A 130 -12.22 -17.00 7.50
N TYR A 131 -12.63 -16.85 6.26
CA TYR A 131 -12.75 -15.57 5.58
C TYR A 131 -14.23 -15.21 5.47
N ALA A 132 -14.55 -13.92 5.60
CA ALA A 132 -15.91 -13.46 5.40
C ALA A 132 -16.42 -13.88 4.02
N TYR A 133 -17.66 -14.33 3.95
CA TYR A 133 -18.35 -14.72 2.70
C TYR A 133 -17.80 -15.95 1.96
N LEU A 134 -16.72 -16.57 2.38
CA LEU A 134 -16.10 -17.70 1.72
C LEU A 134 -16.38 -19.03 2.44
N THR A 135 -16.49 -20.09 1.66
CA THR A 135 -16.40 -21.47 2.17
C THR A 135 -14.98 -21.77 2.67
N LEU A 136 -14.83 -22.83 3.46
CA LEU A 136 -13.50 -23.26 3.92
C LEU A 136 -12.56 -23.61 2.75
N GLU A 137 -13.08 -24.20 1.67
CA GLU A 137 -12.30 -24.54 0.48
C GLU A 137 -11.81 -23.29 -0.25
N GLN A 138 -12.68 -22.31 -0.47
CA GLN A 138 -12.32 -21.02 -1.06
C GLN A 138 -11.31 -20.26 -0.17
N GLY A 139 -11.54 -20.23 1.14
CA GLY A 139 -10.59 -19.63 2.09
C GLY A 139 -9.24 -20.34 2.12
N ARG A 140 -9.23 -21.67 1.90
CA ARG A 140 -7.99 -22.43 1.76
C ARG A 140 -7.20 -22.02 0.51
N HIS A 141 -7.87 -21.77 -0.60
CA HIS A 141 -7.24 -21.25 -1.83
C HIS A 141 -6.54 -19.90 -1.57
N LEU A 142 -7.21 -18.97 -0.91
CA LEU A 142 -6.57 -17.68 -0.54
C LEU A 142 -5.38 -17.87 0.40
N THR A 143 -5.50 -18.79 1.37
CA THR A 143 -4.39 -19.11 2.30
C THR A 143 -3.19 -19.68 1.54
N GLU A 144 -3.43 -20.54 0.55
CA GLU A 144 -2.39 -21.10 -0.32
C GLU A 144 -1.66 -20.01 -1.10
N THR A 145 -2.39 -19.09 -1.72
CA THR A 145 -1.81 -17.94 -2.43
C THR A 145 -0.98 -17.06 -1.50
N GLY A 146 -1.43 -16.82 -0.27
CA GLY A 146 -0.64 -16.09 0.73
C GLY A 146 0.67 -16.79 1.10
N VAL A 147 0.70 -18.13 1.17
CA VAL A 147 1.95 -18.90 1.39
C VAL A 147 2.84 -18.86 0.15
N GLN A 148 2.27 -18.89 -1.05
CA GLN A 148 3.03 -18.72 -2.30
C GLN A 148 3.71 -17.35 -2.36
N TYR A 149 2.99 -16.28 -2.00
CA TYR A 149 3.58 -14.94 -1.88
C TYR A 149 4.75 -14.93 -0.89
N ALA A 150 4.59 -15.51 0.30
CA ALA A 150 5.67 -15.58 1.28
C ALA A 150 6.90 -16.37 0.79
N LYS A 151 6.70 -17.44 0.02
CA LYS A 151 7.79 -18.19 -0.62
C LYS A 151 8.50 -17.38 -1.71
N LEU A 152 7.75 -16.65 -2.52
CA LEU A 152 8.30 -15.73 -3.54
C LEU A 152 9.11 -14.62 -2.87
N TYR A 153 8.59 -14.02 -1.80
CA TYR A 153 9.30 -13.00 -1.04
C TYR A 153 10.58 -13.55 -0.40
N ALA A 154 10.55 -14.75 0.18
CA ALA A 154 11.75 -15.40 0.71
C ALA A 154 12.79 -15.70 -0.39
N LEU A 155 12.35 -16.04 -1.60
CA LEU A 155 13.24 -16.20 -2.75
C LEU A 155 13.83 -14.84 -3.19
N TYR A 156 13.01 -13.79 -3.22
CA TYR A 156 13.44 -12.41 -3.51
C TYR A 156 14.50 -11.94 -2.51
N GLU A 157 14.35 -12.24 -1.22
CA GLU A 157 15.32 -11.91 -0.17
C GLU A 157 16.61 -12.75 -0.21
N THR A 158 16.62 -13.85 -1.00
CA THR A 158 17.79 -14.72 -1.11
C THR A 158 18.80 -14.13 -2.08
N PRO A 159 20.03 -13.73 -1.64
CA PRO A 159 21.03 -13.13 -2.51
C PRO A 159 21.40 -14.04 -3.68
N GLY A 160 21.38 -13.48 -4.90
CA GLY A 160 21.71 -14.20 -6.12
C GLY A 160 20.63 -15.13 -6.66
N SER A 161 19.44 -15.12 -6.07
CA SER A 161 18.26 -15.78 -6.64
C SER A 161 17.79 -15.09 -7.91
N ALA A 162 16.91 -15.74 -8.65
CA ALA A 162 16.34 -15.18 -9.88
C ALA A 162 15.42 -13.97 -9.64
N LEU A 163 14.96 -13.78 -8.41
CA LEU A 163 14.11 -12.63 -8.00
C LEU A 163 14.87 -11.59 -7.18
N ALA A 164 16.11 -11.87 -6.74
CA ALA A 164 16.86 -10.93 -5.92
C ALA A 164 17.10 -9.61 -6.66
N PRO A 165 16.73 -8.46 -6.08
CA PRO A 165 16.98 -7.17 -6.70
C PRO A 165 18.46 -6.82 -6.68
N THR A 166 18.89 -6.08 -7.68
CA THR A 166 20.21 -5.44 -7.66
C THR A 166 20.15 -4.13 -6.86
N GLU A 167 21.31 -3.70 -6.33
CA GLU A 167 21.40 -2.40 -5.67
C GLU A 167 21.02 -1.24 -6.59
N SER A 168 21.32 -1.36 -7.88
CA SER A 168 20.95 -0.33 -8.88
C SER A 168 19.44 -0.20 -9.05
N GLU A 169 18.72 -1.32 -9.07
CA GLU A 169 17.25 -1.33 -9.15
C GLU A 169 16.61 -0.72 -7.91
N LEU A 170 17.08 -1.11 -6.73
CA LEU A 170 16.60 -0.54 -5.47
C LEU A 170 16.88 0.97 -5.37
N THR A 171 18.08 1.41 -5.79
CA THR A 171 18.40 2.85 -5.81
C THR A 171 17.50 3.63 -6.78
N LEU A 172 17.23 3.08 -7.95
CA LEU A 172 16.34 3.71 -8.93
C LEU A 172 14.91 3.77 -8.40
N PHE A 173 14.43 2.70 -7.78
CA PHE A 173 13.10 2.65 -7.18
C PHE A 173 12.97 3.65 -6.02
N GLU A 174 13.98 3.72 -5.14
CA GLU A 174 14.05 4.72 -4.06
C GLU A 174 13.93 6.15 -4.60
N GLN A 175 14.68 6.49 -5.64
CA GLN A 175 14.64 7.82 -6.26
C GLN A 175 13.25 8.19 -6.84
N GLN A 176 12.50 7.19 -7.29
CA GLN A 176 11.19 7.38 -7.93
C GLN A 176 10.02 7.38 -6.95
N THR A 177 10.12 6.61 -5.86
CA THR A 177 8.97 6.27 -5.03
C THR A 177 9.11 6.63 -3.56
N ALA A 178 10.35 6.65 -3.01
CA ALA A 178 10.51 6.89 -1.59
C ALA A 178 10.07 8.30 -1.20
N PRO A 179 9.22 8.46 -0.18
CA PRO A 179 8.86 9.75 0.33
C PRO A 179 10.12 10.45 0.88
N LEU A 180 10.22 11.76 0.65
CA LEU A 180 11.25 12.56 1.30
C LEU A 180 11.02 12.53 2.82
N THR A 181 12.02 12.05 3.54
CA THR A 181 12.02 12.08 5.00
C THR A 181 13.17 12.95 5.49
N ALA A 182 12.89 13.84 6.43
CA ALA A 182 13.89 14.73 7.00
C ALA A 182 13.55 15.07 8.44
N GLU A 183 14.58 15.36 9.20
CA GLU A 183 14.49 16.00 10.51
C GLU A 183 14.80 17.48 10.37
N ARG A 184 14.20 18.29 11.23
CA ARG A 184 14.45 19.73 11.25
C ARG A 184 14.93 20.23 12.61
N LEU A 185 15.87 21.14 12.58
CA LEU A 185 16.13 22.09 13.64
C LEU A 185 15.38 23.37 13.31
N LEU A 186 14.39 23.72 14.14
CA LEU A 186 13.64 24.98 13.99
C LEU A 186 14.19 26.01 14.99
N ILE A 187 14.64 27.15 14.48
CA ILE A 187 15.04 28.31 15.24
C ILE A 187 13.97 29.38 15.06
N PRO A 188 12.99 29.49 15.97
CA PRO A 188 11.87 30.40 15.83
C PRO A 188 12.33 31.86 15.89
N PHE A 189 11.64 32.74 15.18
CA PHE A 189 11.98 34.18 15.18
C PHE A 189 11.87 34.82 16.55
N GLY A 190 10.93 34.38 17.40
CA GLY A 190 10.66 35.03 18.68
C GLY A 190 10.31 36.51 18.48
N SER A 191 10.83 37.36 19.38
CA SER A 191 10.67 38.82 19.29
C SER A 191 11.79 39.51 18.53
N ASP A 192 12.88 38.83 18.21
CA ASP A 192 14.06 39.36 17.52
C ASP A 192 14.54 38.43 16.42
N ARG A 193 14.18 38.77 15.18
CA ARG A 193 14.52 37.96 13.99
C ARG A 193 16.01 37.94 13.70
N GLU A 194 16.74 39.04 14.03
CA GLU A 194 18.18 39.14 13.81
C GLU A 194 18.94 38.21 14.78
N ALA A 195 18.51 38.17 16.05
CA ALA A 195 19.05 37.24 17.02
C ALA A 195 18.79 35.77 16.61
N ALA A 196 17.60 35.47 16.08
CA ALA A 196 17.31 34.14 15.54
C ALA A 196 18.21 33.78 14.35
N ARG A 197 18.48 34.74 13.46
CA ARG A 197 19.40 34.54 12.33
C ARG A 197 20.81 34.26 12.78
N GLN A 198 21.32 35.01 13.77
CA GLN A 198 22.64 34.80 14.32
C GLN A 198 22.73 33.40 14.98
N LYS A 199 21.71 33.01 15.74
CA LYS A 199 21.64 31.67 16.34
C LYS A 199 21.66 30.58 15.28
N ALA A 200 20.89 30.71 14.20
CA ALA A 200 20.88 29.75 13.09
C ALA A 200 22.27 29.65 12.43
N ALA A 201 22.97 30.79 12.23
CA ALA A 201 24.31 30.80 11.69
C ALA A 201 25.33 30.12 12.61
N GLU A 202 25.23 30.32 13.93
CA GLU A 202 26.08 29.65 14.92
C GLU A 202 25.88 28.14 14.92
N LEU A 203 24.61 27.67 14.90
CA LEU A 203 24.30 26.23 14.86
C LEU A 203 24.78 25.60 13.55
N PHE A 204 24.56 26.26 12.43
CA PHE A 204 25.04 25.79 11.12
C PHE A 204 26.57 25.71 11.06
N ALA A 205 27.28 26.72 11.60
CA ALA A 205 28.73 26.69 11.69
C ALA A 205 29.24 25.58 12.62
N HIS A 206 28.55 25.33 13.74
CA HIS A 206 28.83 24.22 14.63
C HIS A 206 28.71 22.86 13.93
N LEU A 207 27.63 22.62 13.20
CA LEU A 207 27.44 21.40 12.43
C LEU A 207 28.55 21.20 11.38
N ASN A 208 28.92 22.25 10.65
CA ASN A 208 29.95 22.16 9.60
C ASN A 208 31.38 21.94 10.14
N THR A 209 31.62 22.25 11.41
CA THR A 209 32.95 22.11 12.05
C THR A 209 33.05 20.95 13.01
N ALA A 210 31.94 20.29 13.32
CA ALA A 210 31.91 19.13 14.20
C ALA A 210 32.69 17.95 13.63
N ALA A 211 33.41 17.23 14.49
CA ALA A 211 34.14 16.00 14.08
C ALA A 211 33.16 14.90 13.62
N ASP A 212 31.97 14.87 14.22
CA ASP A 212 30.83 14.04 13.83
C ASP A 212 29.59 14.95 13.70
N PRO A 213 29.29 15.42 12.47
CA PRO A 213 28.14 16.31 12.25
C PRO A 213 26.81 15.64 12.55
N SER A 214 26.68 14.31 12.39
CA SER A 214 25.44 13.59 12.68
C SER A 214 25.16 13.57 14.19
N ALA A 215 26.14 13.21 15.00
CA ALA A 215 26.02 13.24 16.45
C ALA A 215 25.77 14.66 16.98
N ALA A 216 26.38 15.68 16.35
CA ALA A 216 26.14 17.08 16.70
C ALA A 216 24.69 17.49 16.40
N PHE A 217 24.15 17.05 15.27
CA PHE A 217 22.76 17.33 14.91
C PHE A 217 21.79 16.65 15.89
N ASP A 218 22.04 15.38 16.25
CA ASP A 218 21.24 14.64 17.23
C ASP A 218 21.21 15.34 18.61
N ALA A 219 22.36 15.84 19.05
CA ALA A 219 22.45 16.61 20.29
C ALA A 219 21.61 17.89 20.22
N LEU A 220 21.68 18.63 19.09
CA LEU A 220 20.90 19.84 18.88
C LEU A 220 19.39 19.54 18.77
N LEU A 221 18.99 18.44 18.14
CA LEU A 221 17.59 18.00 18.12
C LEU A 221 17.05 17.79 19.53
N ALA A 222 17.81 17.07 20.37
CA ALA A 222 17.43 16.82 21.76
C ALA A 222 17.33 18.11 22.59
N GLU A 223 18.24 19.07 22.35
CA GLU A 223 18.27 20.35 23.08
C GLU A 223 17.16 21.30 22.64
N THR A 224 16.87 21.38 21.33
CA THR A 224 15.94 22.37 20.76
C THR A 224 14.49 21.85 20.62
N GLY A 225 14.25 20.57 20.90
CA GLY A 225 12.96 19.94 20.67
C GLY A 225 12.66 19.77 19.18
N GLY A 226 13.71 19.62 18.35
CA GLY A 226 13.56 19.33 16.93
C GLY A 226 12.87 17.99 16.71
N ALA A 227 12.24 17.84 15.55
CA ALA A 227 11.45 16.66 15.21
C ALA A 227 11.57 16.30 13.73
N SER A 228 11.18 15.08 13.39
CA SER A 228 10.90 14.67 12.02
C SER A 228 9.80 15.55 11.42
N LEU A 229 9.90 15.80 10.12
CA LEU A 229 8.87 16.52 9.38
C LEU A 229 7.69 15.60 9.10
N GLU A 230 6.53 15.98 9.61
CA GLU A 230 5.25 15.37 9.25
C GLU A 230 4.74 15.93 7.91
N GLU A 231 3.79 15.25 7.27
CA GLU A 231 3.26 15.64 5.97
C GLU A 231 2.79 17.11 5.92
N ALA A 232 2.15 17.58 6.99
CA ALA A 232 1.65 18.95 7.13
C ALA A 232 2.76 20.01 7.27
N ASP A 233 3.97 19.62 7.62
CA ASP A 233 5.11 20.52 7.82
C ASP A 233 5.83 20.89 6.51
N TRP A 234 5.62 20.12 5.44
CA TRP A 234 6.30 20.29 4.18
C TRP A 234 5.80 21.52 3.43
N THR A 235 6.71 22.47 3.21
CA THR A 235 6.51 23.59 2.28
C THR A 235 7.32 23.35 1.01
N PRO A 236 7.00 24.00 -0.12
CA PRO A 236 7.79 23.86 -1.35
C PRO A 236 9.29 24.07 -1.16
N SER A 237 9.67 25.09 -0.36
CA SER A 237 11.08 25.40 -0.10
C SER A 237 11.79 24.33 0.73
N LEU A 238 11.10 23.67 1.67
CA LEU A 238 11.65 22.56 2.44
C LEU A 238 11.74 21.30 1.58
N GLN A 239 10.75 21.05 0.72
CA GLN A 239 10.77 19.92 -0.23
C GLN A 239 11.94 20.03 -1.21
N ASP A 240 12.11 21.22 -1.83
CA ASP A 240 13.20 21.45 -2.78
C ASP A 240 14.57 21.31 -2.11
N ALA A 241 14.70 21.84 -0.88
CA ALA A 241 15.95 21.74 -0.14
C ALA A 241 16.27 20.29 0.26
N ALA A 242 15.28 19.52 0.75
CA ALA A 242 15.47 18.12 1.10
C ALA A 242 15.76 17.23 -0.11
N ALA A 243 15.11 17.49 -1.25
CA ALA A 243 15.33 16.76 -2.50
C ALA A 243 16.75 16.95 -3.05
N ALA A 244 17.37 18.11 -2.79
CA ALA A 244 18.74 18.39 -3.21
C ALA A 244 19.84 17.75 -2.33
N LEU A 245 19.46 17.14 -1.20
CA LEU A 245 20.40 16.53 -0.25
C LEU A 245 20.56 15.02 -0.53
N GLU A 246 21.76 14.51 -0.32
CA GLU A 246 21.96 13.08 -0.15
C GLU A 246 21.52 12.64 1.27
N PRO A 247 21.13 11.37 1.47
CA PRO A 247 20.83 10.85 2.80
C PRO A 247 21.94 11.14 3.80
N GLY A 248 21.57 11.69 4.97
CA GLY A 248 22.50 12.10 6.01
C GLY A 248 23.11 13.49 5.85
N GLN A 249 22.92 14.15 4.69
CA GLN A 249 23.38 15.52 4.49
C GLN A 249 22.45 16.57 5.13
N PHE A 250 23.04 17.73 5.41
CA PHE A 250 22.36 18.88 6.01
C PHE A 250 22.12 19.95 4.96
N SER A 251 20.97 20.63 5.04
CA SER A 251 20.69 21.81 4.24
C SER A 251 21.51 23.02 4.72
N GLY A 252 21.56 24.07 3.92
CA GLY A 252 21.81 25.41 4.41
C GLY A 252 20.69 25.89 5.34
N ILE A 253 20.81 27.13 5.81
CA ILE A 253 19.76 27.79 6.60
C ILE A 253 18.61 28.18 5.67
N ILE A 254 17.42 27.65 5.92
CA ILE A 254 16.20 27.91 5.16
C ILE A 254 15.32 28.85 5.99
N GLU A 255 14.88 29.93 5.41
CA GLU A 255 13.94 30.85 6.04
C GLU A 255 12.50 30.42 5.76
N THR A 256 11.71 30.28 6.81
CA THR A 256 10.28 29.90 6.77
C THR A 256 9.44 31.00 7.42
N GLU A 257 8.13 30.86 7.41
CA GLU A 257 7.22 31.79 8.09
C GLU A 257 7.42 31.84 9.61
N ASN A 258 7.84 30.73 10.21
CA ASN A 258 7.92 30.56 11.66
C ASN A 258 9.33 30.69 12.24
N GLY A 259 10.37 30.70 11.40
CA GLY A 259 11.75 30.72 11.84
C GLY A 259 12.75 30.32 10.76
N PHE A 260 13.99 30.10 11.18
CA PHE A 260 15.02 29.48 10.36
C PHE A 260 15.05 27.97 10.60
N VAL A 261 15.24 27.20 9.53
CA VAL A 261 15.26 25.74 9.55
C VAL A 261 16.58 25.25 8.97
N ILE A 262 17.17 24.25 9.61
CA ILE A 262 18.23 23.41 9.06
C ILE A 262 17.66 22.00 8.97
N LEU A 263 17.69 21.40 7.78
CA LEU A 263 17.21 20.03 7.55
C LEU A 263 18.37 19.04 7.59
N ARG A 264 18.09 17.82 8.03
CA ARG A 264 18.88 16.63 7.75
C ARG A 264 18.02 15.64 6.98
N ARG A 265 18.43 15.30 5.75
CA ARG A 265 17.74 14.24 5.00
C ARG A 265 18.00 12.90 5.66
N LEU A 266 16.94 12.16 5.94
CA LEU A 266 17.03 10.80 6.45
C LEU A 266 17.19 9.79 5.31
N PRO A 267 17.92 8.68 5.53
CA PRO A 267 17.90 7.56 4.60
C PRO A 267 16.49 6.94 4.55
N ALA A 268 16.12 6.40 3.41
CA ALA A 268 14.91 5.57 3.32
C ALA A 268 15.08 4.31 4.19
N ASP A 269 13.97 3.81 4.71
CA ASP A 269 13.92 2.50 5.33
C ASP A 269 14.17 1.43 4.24
N ARG A 270 15.32 0.79 4.31
CA ARG A 270 15.75 -0.18 3.29
C ARG A 270 14.90 -1.44 3.28
N ASP A 271 14.40 -1.87 4.42
CA ASP A 271 13.57 -3.06 4.50
C ASP A 271 12.18 -2.77 3.92
N ALA A 272 11.57 -1.64 4.30
CA ALA A 272 10.30 -1.18 3.71
C ALA A 272 10.45 -0.91 2.20
N LEU A 273 11.58 -0.35 1.75
CA LEU A 273 11.85 -0.12 0.33
C LEU A 273 11.93 -1.43 -0.46
N ARG A 274 12.58 -2.45 0.10
CA ARG A 274 12.69 -3.78 -0.53
C ARG A 274 11.34 -4.46 -0.64
N GLU A 275 10.52 -4.39 0.40
CA GLU A 275 9.15 -4.91 0.40
C GLU A 275 8.30 -4.19 -0.67
N ALA A 276 8.32 -2.86 -0.67
CA ALA A 276 7.58 -2.07 -1.65
C ALA A 276 8.05 -2.33 -3.10
N TYR A 277 9.35 -2.58 -3.31
CA TYR A 277 9.87 -2.92 -4.63
C TYR A 277 9.36 -4.30 -5.09
N PHE A 278 9.38 -5.31 -4.21
CA PHE A 278 8.81 -6.63 -4.52
C PHE A 278 7.33 -6.55 -4.88
N ASP A 279 6.54 -5.80 -4.11
CA ASP A 279 5.12 -5.59 -4.40
C ASP A 279 4.93 -4.87 -5.75
N SER A 280 5.79 -3.90 -6.07
CA SER A 280 5.74 -3.20 -7.35
C SER A 280 6.04 -4.12 -8.55
N LEU A 281 6.91 -5.12 -8.37
CA LEU A 281 7.19 -6.12 -9.40
C LEU A 281 5.98 -7.02 -9.66
N LEU A 282 5.30 -7.47 -8.60
CA LEU A 282 4.05 -8.25 -8.71
C LEU A 282 2.93 -7.42 -9.33
N GLN A 283 2.78 -6.16 -8.91
CA GLN A 283 1.81 -5.24 -9.50
C GLN A 283 2.09 -5.03 -11.00
N GLY A 284 3.35 -4.82 -11.37
CA GLY A 284 3.75 -4.71 -12.78
C GLY A 284 3.42 -5.96 -13.60
N ALA A 285 3.53 -7.14 -13.00
CA ALA A 285 3.10 -8.38 -13.63
C ALA A 285 1.58 -8.48 -13.80
N ALA A 286 0.83 -8.07 -12.78
CA ALA A 286 -0.63 -8.01 -12.84
C ALA A 286 -1.14 -7.02 -13.89
N ASP A 287 -0.54 -5.82 -13.94
CA ASP A 287 -0.88 -4.78 -14.92
C ASP A 287 -0.57 -5.18 -16.38
N ALA A 288 0.39 -6.08 -16.57
CA ALA A 288 0.77 -6.61 -17.88
C ALA A 288 -0.06 -7.83 -18.31
N SER A 289 -0.93 -8.36 -17.43
CA SER A 289 -1.71 -9.56 -17.70
C SER A 289 -2.78 -9.33 -18.79
N GLU A 290 -2.98 -10.32 -19.65
CA GLU A 290 -4.11 -10.32 -20.61
C GLU A 290 -5.41 -10.70 -19.89
N ILE A 291 -6.28 -9.72 -19.67
CA ILE A 291 -7.57 -9.93 -19.00
C ILE A 291 -8.70 -9.96 -20.03
N ARG A 292 -9.50 -11.02 -20.00
CA ARG A 292 -10.74 -11.14 -20.75
C ARG A 292 -11.90 -11.31 -19.80
N VAL A 293 -12.94 -10.50 -19.98
CA VAL A 293 -14.15 -10.50 -19.14
C VAL A 293 -15.30 -11.21 -19.84
N THR A 294 -16.21 -11.78 -19.06
CA THR A 294 -17.45 -12.38 -19.58
C THR A 294 -18.57 -11.34 -19.62
N SER A 295 -19.67 -11.64 -20.35
CA SER A 295 -20.87 -10.79 -20.34
C SER A 295 -21.48 -10.67 -18.93
N ALA A 296 -21.32 -11.68 -18.08
CA ALA A 296 -21.77 -11.63 -16.70
C ALA A 296 -20.99 -10.58 -15.89
N TYR A 297 -19.68 -10.46 -16.10
CA TYR A 297 -18.89 -9.37 -15.52
C TYR A 297 -19.36 -7.99 -16.01
N GLU A 298 -19.60 -7.84 -17.31
CA GLU A 298 -20.01 -6.54 -17.87
C GLU A 298 -21.32 -6.04 -17.26
N THR A 299 -22.27 -6.94 -17.03
CA THR A 299 -23.59 -6.62 -16.48
C THR A 299 -23.64 -6.53 -14.96
N LEU A 300 -22.59 -6.96 -14.25
CA LEU A 300 -22.52 -6.95 -12.79
C LEU A 300 -22.56 -5.51 -12.24
N ARG A 301 -23.47 -5.27 -11.30
CA ARG A 301 -23.70 -3.98 -10.65
C ARG A 301 -23.24 -4.04 -9.19
N PRO A 302 -22.11 -3.43 -8.84
CA PRO A 302 -21.53 -3.48 -7.48
C PRO A 302 -22.47 -3.06 -6.36
N ALA A 303 -23.20 -1.96 -6.52
CA ALA A 303 -24.15 -1.48 -5.49
C ALA A 303 -25.30 -2.46 -5.22
N ALA A 304 -25.84 -3.08 -6.29
CA ALA A 304 -26.90 -4.08 -6.17
C ALA A 304 -26.38 -5.35 -5.50
N PHE A 305 -25.21 -5.84 -5.95
CA PHE A 305 -24.51 -6.97 -5.35
C PHE A 305 -24.25 -6.75 -3.86
N TRP A 306 -23.64 -5.61 -3.48
CA TRP A 306 -23.33 -5.30 -2.09
C TRP A 306 -24.59 -5.21 -1.22
N THR A 307 -25.64 -4.59 -1.73
CA THR A 307 -26.93 -4.53 -1.02
C THR A 307 -27.50 -5.93 -0.76
N ALA A 308 -27.51 -6.80 -1.77
CA ALA A 308 -27.99 -8.16 -1.65
C ALA A 308 -27.12 -9.00 -0.70
N LEU A 309 -25.78 -8.83 -0.74
CA LEU A 309 -24.86 -9.53 0.13
C LEU A 309 -25.06 -9.16 1.61
N LYS A 310 -25.25 -7.88 1.93
CA LYS A 310 -25.57 -7.43 3.30
C LYS A 310 -26.88 -8.01 3.80
N GLN A 311 -27.90 -8.09 2.94
CA GLN A 311 -29.19 -8.69 3.32
C GLN A 311 -29.10 -10.19 3.57
N ALA A 312 -28.26 -10.91 2.81
CA ALA A 312 -28.05 -12.34 2.97
C ALA A 312 -27.18 -12.71 4.18
N SER A 313 -26.31 -11.78 4.61
CA SER A 313 -25.34 -11.98 5.71
C SER A 313 -25.89 -11.57 7.09
N GLY A 314 -26.94 -10.74 7.16
CA GLY A 314 -27.58 -10.24 8.39
C GLY A 314 -28.66 -11.18 8.88
#